data_17957c8ef45b6dfe84f0fe19e09cbfc0
#
_entry.id   17957c8ef45b6dfe84f0fe19e09cbfc0
#
_cell.length_a   1.000
_cell.length_b   1.000
_cell.length_c   1.000
_cell.angle_alpha   90.00
_cell.angle_beta   90.00
_cell.angle_gamma   90.00
#
_symmetry.space_group_name_H-M   'P 1'
#
loop_
_entity.id
_entity.type
_entity.pdbx_description
1 polymer ?
#
loop_
_entity_poly.entity_id
_entity_poly.type
_entity_poly.pdbx_seq_one_letter_code
_entity_poly.pdbx_strand_id
1 'polypeptide(L)'
;MRQQDFVRLIGQSIVAHRLRSVLTALGIGIGVTAVVLLTSIGEGLNTYMVEMFTQFGTTTVQVTPGKSSTFGFQPGVLNSTRPLSLADAEALERAPHVVATVPMVAGGASVEANNRARNVTVYAVGPDFDKAFKFDVVSGSFLPHDELERARNVAVLGAKLYSELFGAANALGERIRVGGQRYRVIGVMESKGDMVGIDLDDTVYIPAARGLELFNRQGLIEIDVLYAEGAPVDEVVGGIKRILAARHGAEDFTVVTQQQMRDVLGSIVDVLTLGVAALGGISLLVGGVGIFTIMTIAVRERTQEIGLL
;
A
#
# COMPACT_ATOMS: atom_id res chain seq x y z
N MET A 1 13.78 -1.01 60.08
CA MET A 1 14.36 -1.89 59.04
C MET A 1 15.04 -0.99 58.02
N ARG A 2 16.34 -1.20 57.77
CA ARG A 2 17.06 -0.43 56.73
C ARG A 2 16.58 -0.89 55.37
N GLN A 3 16.47 0.01 54.40
CA GLN A 3 16.06 -0.31 53.02
C GLN A 3 16.90 -1.46 52.42
N GLN A 4 18.13 -1.60 52.84
CA GLN A 4 19.04 -2.69 52.42
C GLN A 4 18.59 -4.08 52.92
N ASP A 5 18.00 -4.20 54.10
CA ASP A 5 17.52 -5.46 54.66
C ASP A 5 16.24 -5.92 53.91
N PHE A 6 15.40 -4.97 53.49
CA PHE A 6 14.21 -5.24 52.73
C PHE A 6 14.53 -5.76 51.29
N VAL A 7 15.47 -5.15 50.62
CA VAL A 7 15.95 -5.57 49.31
C VAL A 7 16.60 -6.98 49.36
N ARG A 8 17.35 -7.23 50.44
CA ARG A 8 18.01 -8.53 50.65
C ARG A 8 17.01 -9.67 50.92
N LEU A 9 15.94 -9.41 51.67
CA LEU A 9 14.84 -10.32 51.94
C LEU A 9 14.06 -10.65 50.65
N ILE A 10 13.76 -9.64 49.83
CA ILE A 10 13.12 -9.83 48.54
C ILE A 10 14.00 -10.71 47.62
N GLY A 11 15.28 -10.41 47.53
CA GLY A 11 16.22 -11.18 46.71
C GLY A 11 16.32 -12.66 47.13
N GLN A 12 16.36 -12.93 48.47
CA GLN A 12 16.36 -14.29 48.99
C GLN A 12 15.07 -15.04 48.68
N SER A 13 13.90 -14.40 48.76
CA SER A 13 12.60 -15.00 48.45
C SER A 13 12.47 -15.35 46.94
N ILE A 14 12.99 -14.51 46.05
CA ILE A 14 13.05 -14.78 44.62
C ILE A 14 13.95 -15.97 44.29
N VAL A 15 15.11 -16.05 44.96
CA VAL A 15 16.08 -17.13 44.76
C VAL A 15 15.61 -18.47 45.35
N ALA A 16 14.82 -18.47 46.44
CA ALA A 16 14.27 -19.66 47.06
C ALA A 16 13.28 -20.43 46.14
N HIS A 17 12.57 -19.71 45.24
CA HIS A 17 11.59 -20.30 44.32
C HIS A 17 11.90 -19.94 42.85
N ARG A 18 13.13 -20.18 42.43
CA ARG A 18 13.67 -19.77 41.13
C ARG A 18 12.79 -20.09 39.93
N LEU A 19 12.31 -21.33 39.83
CA LEU A 19 11.49 -21.80 38.72
C LEU A 19 10.18 -21.00 38.60
N ARG A 20 9.55 -20.70 39.73
CA ARG A 20 8.29 -19.96 39.81
C ARG A 20 8.49 -18.50 39.44
N SER A 21 9.52 -17.85 39.97
CA SER A 21 9.86 -16.47 39.69
C SER A 21 10.22 -16.27 38.21
N VAL A 22 10.97 -17.21 37.63
CA VAL A 22 11.31 -17.19 36.20
C VAL A 22 10.08 -17.34 35.32
N LEU A 23 9.21 -18.31 35.60
CA LEU A 23 7.99 -18.54 34.81
C LEU A 23 7.05 -17.33 34.84
N THR A 24 6.88 -16.71 36.02
CA THR A 24 6.05 -15.52 36.18
C THR A 24 6.65 -14.32 35.45
N ALA A 25 7.95 -14.07 35.61
CA ALA A 25 8.66 -13.00 34.91
C ALA A 25 8.62 -13.18 33.38
N LEU A 26 8.75 -14.44 32.91
CA LEU A 26 8.69 -14.79 31.49
C LEU A 26 7.27 -14.56 30.91
N GLY A 27 6.22 -14.95 31.64
CA GLY A 27 4.83 -14.69 31.23
C GLY A 27 4.51 -13.18 31.10
N ILE A 28 4.90 -12.38 32.09
CA ILE A 28 4.74 -10.93 32.03
C ILE A 28 5.62 -10.32 30.93
N GLY A 29 6.87 -10.76 30.82
CA GLY A 29 7.82 -10.27 29.82
C GLY A 29 7.33 -10.52 28.39
N ILE A 30 6.79 -11.72 28.10
CA ILE A 30 6.20 -12.02 26.79
C ILE A 30 5.00 -11.10 26.51
N GLY A 31 4.11 -10.91 27.49
CA GLY A 31 2.93 -10.04 27.31
C GLY A 31 3.31 -8.58 27.02
N VAL A 32 4.23 -8.02 27.79
CA VAL A 32 4.71 -6.65 27.58
C VAL A 32 5.45 -6.50 26.25
N THR A 33 6.32 -7.48 25.92
CA THR A 33 7.07 -7.46 24.66
C THR A 33 6.13 -7.52 23.46
N ALA A 34 5.09 -8.37 23.50
CA ALA A 34 4.11 -8.47 22.44
C ALA A 34 3.37 -7.14 22.21
N VAL A 35 2.95 -6.47 23.30
CA VAL A 35 2.27 -5.16 23.18
C VAL A 35 3.21 -4.10 22.61
N VAL A 36 4.45 -4.00 23.11
CA VAL A 36 5.43 -3.01 22.63
C VAL A 36 5.79 -3.25 21.16
N LEU A 37 6.05 -4.50 20.78
CA LEU A 37 6.38 -4.81 19.38
C LEU A 37 5.24 -4.42 18.43
N LEU A 38 4.00 -4.72 18.78
CA LEU A 38 2.91 -4.42 17.88
C LEU A 38 2.57 -2.94 17.81
N THR A 39 2.60 -2.21 18.92
CA THR A 39 2.42 -0.75 18.89
C THR A 39 3.50 -0.10 18.04
N SER A 40 4.76 -0.57 18.15
CA SER A 40 5.86 -0.09 17.32
C SER A 40 5.67 -0.42 15.84
N ILE A 41 5.18 -1.62 15.51
CA ILE A 41 4.86 -2.01 14.13
C ILE A 41 3.70 -1.18 13.59
N GLY A 42 2.65 -0.95 14.38
CA GLY A 42 1.50 -0.13 14.00
C GLY A 42 1.89 1.31 13.69
N GLU A 43 2.73 1.92 14.53
CA GLU A 43 3.25 3.27 14.34
C GLU A 43 4.20 3.36 13.14
N GLY A 44 5.07 2.36 12.96
CA GLY A 44 5.94 2.24 11.80
C GLY A 44 5.16 2.10 10.49
N LEU A 45 4.11 1.29 10.47
CA LEU A 45 3.24 1.13 9.30
C LEU A 45 2.48 2.42 8.98
N ASN A 46 1.96 3.12 10.00
CA ASN A 46 1.28 4.39 9.79
C ASN A 46 2.23 5.46 9.19
N THR A 47 3.43 5.59 9.74
CA THR A 47 4.45 6.50 9.22
C THR A 47 4.84 6.16 7.78
N TYR A 48 5.09 4.88 7.50
CA TYR A 48 5.41 4.39 6.16
C TYR A 48 4.28 4.69 5.15
N MET A 49 3.02 4.52 5.54
CA MET A 49 1.87 4.85 4.70
C MET A 49 1.76 6.35 4.42
N VAL A 50 1.93 7.19 5.45
CA VAL A 50 1.90 8.66 5.27
C VAL A 50 3.01 9.12 4.33
N GLU A 51 4.23 8.62 4.48
CA GLU A 51 5.35 8.93 3.58
C GLU A 51 5.03 8.49 2.15
N MET A 52 4.51 7.28 1.97
CA MET A 52 4.16 6.74 0.67
C MET A 52 3.10 7.60 -0.02
N PHE A 53 1.99 7.94 0.66
CA PHE A 53 0.96 8.81 0.08
C PHE A 53 1.47 10.22 -0.23
N THR A 54 2.41 10.74 0.57
CA THR A 54 3.00 12.05 0.34
C THR A 54 3.94 12.04 -0.88
N GLN A 55 4.67 10.95 -1.06
CA GLN A 55 5.61 10.78 -2.17
C GLN A 55 4.90 10.63 -3.53
N PHE A 56 3.73 9.96 -3.56
CA PHE A 56 2.98 9.69 -4.80
C PHE A 56 1.84 10.69 -5.10
N GLY A 57 1.80 11.82 -4.40
CA GLY A 57 0.78 12.86 -4.61
C GLY A 57 -0.46 12.65 -3.74
N THR A 58 -1.01 13.76 -3.25
CA THR A 58 -2.14 13.75 -2.30
C THR A 58 -3.47 14.16 -2.91
N THR A 59 -3.48 14.51 -4.20
CA THR A 59 -4.61 15.14 -4.90
C THR A 59 -5.16 14.26 -6.02
N THR A 60 -5.25 12.95 -5.77
CA THR A 60 -5.83 12.01 -6.73
C THR A 60 -7.05 11.29 -6.14
N VAL A 61 -8.02 11.02 -7.00
CA VAL A 61 -9.19 10.17 -6.73
C VAL A 61 -9.19 9.04 -7.72
N GLN A 62 -9.26 7.82 -7.23
CA GLN A 62 -9.26 6.62 -8.04
C GLN A 62 -10.69 6.20 -8.40
N VAL A 63 -10.92 5.88 -9.66
CA VAL A 63 -12.17 5.33 -10.16
C VAL A 63 -11.93 3.94 -10.72
N THR A 64 -12.58 2.94 -10.13
CA THR A 64 -12.47 1.54 -10.56
C THR A 64 -13.80 1.02 -11.09
N PRO A 65 -13.80 0.09 -12.07
CA PRO A 65 -15.02 -0.53 -12.55
C PRO A 65 -15.61 -1.45 -11.49
N GLY A 66 -16.94 -1.53 -11.46
CA GLY A 66 -17.68 -2.36 -10.51
C GLY A 66 -18.06 -1.62 -9.23
N LYS A 67 -19.23 -1.97 -8.68
CA LYS A 67 -19.69 -1.45 -7.40
C LYS A 67 -19.22 -2.37 -6.30
N SER A 68 -18.21 -1.95 -5.54
CA SER A 68 -17.84 -2.67 -4.32
C SER A 68 -18.83 -2.31 -3.21
N SER A 69 -19.71 -3.24 -2.86
CA SER A 69 -20.57 -3.12 -1.67
C SER A 69 -19.86 -3.59 -0.40
N THR A 70 -18.59 -4.03 -0.50
CA THR A 70 -17.88 -4.66 0.60
C THR A 70 -16.45 -4.17 0.66
N PHE A 71 -16.03 -3.86 1.85
CA PHE A 71 -14.69 -3.59 2.34
C PHE A 71 -13.67 -4.59 1.75
N GLY A 72 -12.78 -4.14 0.90
CA GLY A 72 -11.66 -4.96 0.43
C GLY A 72 -11.09 -4.47 -0.89
N PHE A 73 -9.79 -4.27 -0.90
CA PHE A 73 -8.97 -4.11 -2.09
C PHE A 73 -9.08 -5.40 -2.93
N GLN A 74 -10.03 -5.44 -3.87
CA GLN A 74 -10.10 -6.47 -4.88
C GLN A 74 -9.82 -5.84 -6.25
N PRO A 75 -8.61 -5.98 -6.78
CA PRO A 75 -8.35 -5.66 -8.17
C PRO A 75 -9.16 -6.64 -9.04
N GLY A 76 -10.15 -6.14 -9.75
CA GLY A 76 -10.79 -6.88 -10.81
C GLY A 76 -12.00 -7.74 -10.44
N VAL A 77 -12.93 -7.24 -9.63
CA VAL A 77 -14.25 -7.86 -9.55
C VAL A 77 -14.98 -7.63 -10.88
N LEU A 78 -15.01 -8.67 -11.70
CA LEU A 78 -15.49 -8.76 -13.06
C LEU A 78 -17.03 -8.67 -13.21
N ASN A 79 -17.72 -7.97 -12.33
CA ASN A 79 -19.18 -7.84 -12.41
C ASN A 79 -19.63 -6.41 -12.79
N SER A 80 -18.78 -5.66 -13.46
CA SER A 80 -19.24 -4.44 -14.12
C SER A 80 -19.91 -4.82 -15.43
N THR A 81 -21.16 -4.44 -15.58
CA THR A 81 -21.90 -4.59 -16.84
C THR A 81 -21.29 -3.72 -17.94
N ARG A 82 -20.53 -2.69 -17.57
CA ARG A 82 -19.84 -1.79 -18.49
C ARG A 82 -18.44 -1.47 -18.00
N PRO A 83 -17.40 -1.84 -18.76
CA PRO A 83 -16.03 -1.49 -18.40
C PRO A 83 -15.77 0.03 -18.56
N LEU A 84 -14.86 0.58 -17.76
CA LEU A 84 -14.38 1.95 -17.96
C LEU A 84 -13.61 2.07 -19.27
N SER A 85 -13.87 3.10 -20.04
CA SER A 85 -13.27 3.35 -21.35
C SER A 85 -12.34 4.57 -21.34
N LEU A 86 -11.51 4.71 -22.39
CA LEU A 86 -10.71 5.92 -22.61
C LEU A 86 -11.60 7.16 -22.79
N ALA A 87 -12.74 7.02 -23.44
CA ALA A 87 -13.71 8.10 -23.58
C ALA A 87 -14.35 8.53 -22.24
N ASP A 88 -14.38 7.63 -21.24
CA ASP A 88 -14.81 8.00 -19.88
C ASP A 88 -13.72 8.83 -19.18
N ALA A 89 -12.43 8.49 -19.37
CA ALA A 89 -11.31 9.30 -18.87
C ALA A 89 -11.36 10.72 -19.46
N GLU A 90 -11.52 10.87 -20.78
CA GLU A 90 -11.67 12.18 -21.44
C GLU A 90 -12.89 12.97 -20.93
N ALA A 91 -14.00 12.28 -20.67
CA ALA A 91 -15.19 12.92 -20.13
C ALA A 91 -14.98 13.45 -18.71
N LEU A 92 -14.19 12.74 -17.89
CA LEU A 92 -13.86 13.14 -16.52
C LEU A 92 -12.99 14.38 -16.43
N GLU A 93 -12.23 14.73 -17.47
CA GLU A 93 -11.48 16.02 -17.53
C GLU A 93 -12.40 17.24 -17.42
N ARG A 94 -13.68 17.07 -17.73
CA ARG A 94 -14.69 18.14 -17.63
C ARG A 94 -15.32 18.26 -16.25
N ALA A 95 -14.96 17.39 -15.31
CA ALA A 95 -15.48 17.48 -13.95
C ALA A 95 -14.89 18.71 -13.22
N PRO A 96 -15.64 19.28 -12.25
CA PRO A 96 -15.16 20.42 -11.48
C PRO A 96 -13.82 20.12 -10.80
N HIS A 97 -12.92 21.09 -10.86
CA HIS A 97 -11.59 21.04 -10.22
C HIS A 97 -10.66 19.94 -10.72
N VAL A 98 -11.02 19.18 -11.74
CA VAL A 98 -10.13 18.18 -12.35
C VAL A 98 -9.06 18.90 -13.18
N VAL A 99 -7.81 18.46 -12.98
CA VAL A 99 -6.63 18.99 -13.67
C VAL A 99 -6.21 18.04 -14.80
N ALA A 100 -6.26 16.74 -14.53
CA ALA A 100 -5.90 15.70 -15.49
C ALA A 100 -6.56 14.37 -15.13
N THR A 101 -6.64 13.47 -16.10
CA THR A 101 -7.07 12.09 -15.91
C THR A 101 -5.98 11.13 -16.37
N VAL A 102 -5.79 10.07 -15.63
CA VAL A 102 -4.81 9.02 -15.92
C VAL A 102 -5.52 7.69 -16.06
N PRO A 103 -5.96 7.34 -17.29
CA PRO A 103 -6.45 6.00 -17.55
C PRO A 103 -5.33 4.99 -17.37
N MET A 104 -5.61 3.84 -16.73
CA MET A 104 -4.60 2.84 -16.44
C MET A 104 -5.05 1.43 -16.86
N VAL A 105 -4.11 0.71 -17.46
CA VAL A 105 -4.13 -0.73 -17.69
C VAL A 105 -2.78 -1.29 -17.27
N ALA A 106 -2.76 -2.40 -16.56
CA ALA A 106 -1.52 -3.06 -16.18
C ALA A 106 -1.54 -4.55 -16.51
N GLY A 107 -0.35 -5.10 -16.74
CA GLY A 107 -0.17 -6.52 -17.00
C GLY A 107 1.30 -6.89 -17.11
N GLY A 108 1.61 -8.18 -17.09
CA GLY A 108 2.96 -8.67 -17.29
C GLY A 108 3.24 -8.94 -18.78
N ALA A 109 4.41 -8.51 -19.25
CA ALA A 109 4.88 -8.88 -20.59
C ALA A 109 6.40 -8.96 -20.65
N SER A 110 6.91 -9.70 -21.65
CA SER A 110 8.33 -9.70 -21.96
C SER A 110 8.73 -8.43 -22.69
N VAL A 111 9.78 -7.80 -22.23
CA VAL A 111 10.44 -6.67 -22.90
C VAL A 111 11.77 -7.14 -23.46
N GLU A 112 12.00 -6.91 -24.75
CA GLU A 112 13.17 -7.38 -25.48
C GLU A 112 13.90 -6.21 -26.13
N ALA A 113 15.21 -6.12 -25.89
CA ALA A 113 16.13 -5.19 -26.54
C ALA A 113 17.56 -5.74 -26.48
N ASN A 114 18.41 -5.38 -27.45
CA ASN A 114 19.84 -5.73 -27.47
C ASN A 114 20.14 -7.22 -27.20
N ASN A 115 19.33 -8.11 -27.77
CA ASN A 115 19.44 -9.57 -27.56
C ASN A 115 19.26 -10.01 -26.09
N ARG A 116 18.60 -9.17 -25.28
CA ARG A 116 18.20 -9.45 -23.90
C ARG A 116 16.68 -9.42 -23.80
N ALA A 117 16.13 -10.22 -22.91
CA ALA A 117 14.69 -10.25 -22.62
C ALA A 117 14.47 -10.26 -21.11
N ARG A 118 13.41 -9.56 -20.67
CA ARG A 118 13.03 -9.52 -19.27
C ARG A 118 11.50 -9.46 -19.13
N ASN A 119 10.95 -10.27 -18.25
CA ASN A 119 9.53 -10.20 -17.92
C ASN A 119 9.33 -9.13 -16.84
N VAL A 120 8.54 -8.13 -17.15
CA VAL A 120 8.31 -6.97 -16.29
C VAL A 120 6.83 -6.62 -16.24
N THR A 121 6.47 -5.76 -15.29
CA THR A 121 5.16 -5.11 -15.29
C THR A 121 5.13 -4.01 -16.34
N VAL A 122 4.11 -4.05 -17.18
CA VAL A 122 3.80 -3.01 -18.15
C VAL A 122 2.66 -2.16 -17.60
N TYR A 123 2.92 -0.88 -17.38
CA TYR A 123 1.91 0.11 -17.07
C TYR A 123 1.54 0.88 -18.34
N ALA A 124 0.34 0.64 -18.81
CA ALA A 124 -0.21 1.39 -19.92
C ALA A 124 -1.08 2.51 -19.36
N VAL A 125 -0.61 3.74 -19.50
CA VAL A 125 -1.13 4.88 -18.75
C VAL A 125 -1.39 6.10 -19.63
N GLY A 126 -2.13 7.07 -19.08
CA GLY A 126 -2.30 8.38 -19.66
C GLY A 126 -1.03 9.24 -19.60
N PRO A 127 -0.97 10.34 -20.40
CA PRO A 127 0.22 11.19 -20.51
C PRO A 127 0.56 11.96 -19.24
N ASP A 128 -0.38 12.20 -18.35
CA ASP A 128 -0.18 12.94 -17.10
C ASP A 128 0.11 12.04 -15.88
N PHE A 129 0.45 10.78 -16.09
CA PHE A 129 0.81 9.86 -15.02
C PHE A 129 2.00 10.36 -14.21
N ASP A 130 3.04 10.87 -14.87
CA ASP A 130 4.23 11.42 -14.24
C ASP A 130 3.89 12.58 -13.28
N LYS A 131 2.97 13.45 -13.67
CA LYS A 131 2.50 14.56 -12.83
C LYS A 131 1.61 14.10 -11.68
N ALA A 132 0.68 13.17 -11.95
CA ALA A 132 -0.26 12.67 -10.96
C ALA A 132 0.44 11.93 -9.82
N PHE A 133 1.49 11.17 -10.16
CA PHE A 133 2.24 10.34 -9.22
C PHE A 133 3.62 10.89 -8.88
N LYS A 134 3.95 12.11 -9.32
CA LYS A 134 5.25 12.78 -9.08
C LYS A 134 6.45 11.91 -9.46
N PHE A 135 6.38 11.31 -10.64
CA PHE A 135 7.46 10.50 -11.20
C PHE A 135 8.28 11.35 -12.16
N ASP A 136 9.55 11.54 -11.86
CA ASP A 136 10.43 12.34 -12.71
C ASP A 136 11.07 11.49 -13.81
N VAL A 137 11.29 12.13 -14.98
CA VAL A 137 12.00 11.55 -16.12
C VAL A 137 13.44 12.04 -16.09
N VAL A 138 14.39 11.12 -15.90
CA VAL A 138 15.82 11.45 -15.86
C VAL A 138 16.37 11.75 -17.25
N SER A 139 15.87 11.09 -18.27
CA SER A 139 16.35 11.24 -19.65
C SER A 139 15.20 11.16 -20.64
N GLY A 140 15.13 12.10 -21.57
CA GLY A 140 14.07 12.18 -22.57
C GLY A 140 12.80 12.87 -22.08
N SER A 141 11.64 12.32 -22.39
CA SER A 141 10.32 12.84 -21.98
C SER A 141 9.38 11.70 -21.62
N PHE A 142 8.35 12.01 -20.83
CA PHE A 142 7.26 11.07 -20.59
C PHE A 142 6.36 10.94 -21.83
N LEU A 143 5.27 10.19 -21.71
CA LEU A 143 4.34 9.93 -22.80
C LEU A 143 3.75 11.24 -23.35
N PRO A 144 3.63 11.38 -24.68
CA PRO A 144 3.08 12.59 -25.28
C PRO A 144 1.57 12.67 -25.11
N HIS A 145 1.04 13.91 -25.11
CA HIS A 145 -0.40 14.19 -25.12
C HIS A 145 -0.99 13.97 -26.53
N ASP A 146 -0.99 12.72 -26.97
CA ASP A 146 -1.70 12.31 -28.19
C ASP A 146 -3.18 12.09 -27.87
N GLU A 147 -4.04 11.96 -28.90
CA GLU A 147 -5.40 11.45 -28.72
C GLU A 147 -5.32 10.08 -28.01
N LEU A 148 -6.01 9.92 -26.88
CA LEU A 148 -5.91 8.72 -26.04
C LEU A 148 -6.16 7.42 -26.84
N GLU A 149 -7.09 7.44 -27.81
CA GLU A 149 -7.40 6.28 -28.64
C GLU A 149 -6.39 6.00 -29.77
N ARG A 150 -5.62 7.02 -30.20
CA ARG A 150 -4.70 6.96 -31.36
C ARG A 150 -3.24 7.17 -30.98
N ALA A 151 -2.87 6.82 -29.78
CA ALA A 151 -1.53 7.02 -29.27
C ALA A 151 -0.46 6.29 -30.11
N ARG A 152 0.71 6.89 -30.21
CA ARG A 152 1.88 6.34 -30.89
C ARG A 152 2.48 5.15 -30.10
N ASN A 153 3.20 4.27 -30.81
CA ASN A 153 3.94 3.18 -30.17
C ASN A 153 5.26 3.70 -29.58
N VAL A 154 5.17 4.36 -28.43
CA VAL A 154 6.29 4.87 -27.66
C VAL A 154 6.32 4.20 -26.28
N ALA A 155 7.50 4.17 -25.66
CA ALA A 155 7.70 3.58 -24.34
C ALA A 155 8.66 4.41 -23.51
N VAL A 156 8.41 4.44 -22.21
CA VAL A 156 9.31 4.99 -21.20
C VAL A 156 9.76 3.85 -20.30
N LEU A 157 11.05 3.74 -20.03
CA LEU A 157 11.62 2.63 -19.27
C LEU A 157 11.79 3.02 -17.81
N GLY A 158 11.50 2.11 -16.89
CA GLY A 158 11.92 2.22 -15.51
C GLY A 158 13.45 2.09 -15.38
N ALA A 159 14.02 2.63 -14.33
CA ALA A 159 15.47 2.74 -14.15
C ALA A 159 16.17 1.38 -14.18
N LYS A 160 15.61 0.37 -13.53
CA LYS A 160 16.18 -0.99 -13.48
C LYS A 160 16.05 -1.70 -14.83
N LEU A 161 14.88 -1.62 -15.46
CA LEU A 161 14.68 -2.19 -16.78
C LEU A 161 15.66 -1.59 -17.80
N TYR A 162 15.85 -0.26 -17.76
CA TYR A 162 16.85 0.41 -18.58
C TYR A 162 18.27 -0.15 -18.35
N SER A 163 18.69 -0.24 -17.10
CA SER A 163 20.04 -0.73 -16.76
C SER A 163 20.27 -2.18 -17.20
N GLU A 164 19.26 -3.02 -17.08
CA GLU A 164 19.32 -4.45 -17.45
C GLU A 164 19.36 -4.67 -18.98
N LEU A 165 18.59 -3.90 -19.75
CA LEU A 165 18.53 -4.08 -21.20
C LEU A 165 19.63 -3.31 -21.96
N PHE A 166 20.00 -2.12 -21.49
CA PHE A 166 20.90 -1.21 -22.19
C PHE A 166 22.25 -1.02 -21.48
N GLY A 167 22.33 -1.25 -20.16
CA GLY A 167 23.53 -0.97 -19.38
C GLY A 167 23.91 0.50 -19.43
N ALA A 168 25.06 0.82 -19.98
CA ALA A 168 25.54 2.20 -20.16
C ALA A 168 25.19 2.80 -21.55
N ALA A 169 24.55 2.03 -22.43
CA ALA A 169 24.20 2.52 -23.78
C ALA A 169 22.96 3.43 -23.72
N ASN A 170 22.91 4.41 -24.61
CA ASN A 170 21.74 5.30 -24.71
C ASN A 170 20.54 4.53 -25.27
N ALA A 171 19.43 4.49 -24.52
CA ALA A 171 18.18 3.86 -24.94
C ALA A 171 17.28 4.80 -25.78
N LEU A 172 17.47 6.12 -25.72
CA LEU A 172 16.58 7.07 -26.38
C LEU A 172 16.62 6.90 -27.89
N GLY A 173 15.43 6.77 -28.49
CA GLY A 173 15.25 6.56 -29.93
C GLY A 173 15.36 5.11 -30.36
N GLU A 174 15.89 4.22 -29.53
CA GLU A 174 16.03 2.79 -29.80
C GLU A 174 14.65 2.11 -29.83
N ARG A 175 14.61 0.95 -30.49
CA ARG A 175 13.41 0.14 -30.60
C ARG A 175 13.47 -1.07 -29.68
N ILE A 176 12.43 -1.21 -28.89
CA ILE A 176 12.22 -2.37 -28.03
C ILE A 176 10.99 -3.14 -28.49
N ARG A 177 10.85 -4.38 -28.03
CA ARG A 177 9.62 -5.16 -28.18
C ARG A 177 9.00 -5.36 -26.79
N VAL A 178 7.72 -5.01 -26.66
CA VAL A 178 6.93 -5.24 -25.44
C VAL A 178 5.80 -6.19 -25.83
N GLY A 179 5.79 -7.41 -25.28
CA GLY A 179 4.80 -8.42 -25.65
C GLY A 179 4.74 -8.72 -27.15
N GLY A 180 5.89 -8.66 -27.85
CA GLY A 180 6.00 -8.87 -29.28
C GLY A 180 5.74 -7.64 -30.17
N GLN A 181 5.12 -6.57 -29.64
CA GLN A 181 4.89 -5.32 -30.36
C GLN A 181 6.09 -4.37 -30.26
N ARG A 182 6.34 -3.60 -31.32
CA ARG A 182 7.49 -2.67 -31.39
C ARG A 182 7.13 -1.30 -30.85
N TYR A 183 7.97 -0.79 -29.94
CA TYR A 183 7.87 0.55 -29.37
C TYR A 183 9.20 1.29 -29.54
N ARG A 184 9.14 2.63 -29.65
CA ARG A 184 10.32 3.49 -29.60
C ARG A 184 10.47 4.00 -28.17
N VAL A 185 11.65 3.86 -27.61
CA VAL A 185 12.00 4.44 -26.30
C VAL A 185 12.12 5.94 -26.43
N ILE A 186 11.40 6.70 -25.60
CA ILE A 186 11.38 8.17 -25.59
C ILE A 186 11.84 8.74 -24.25
N GLY A 187 11.91 7.94 -23.20
CA GLY A 187 12.36 8.41 -21.89
C GLY A 187 12.78 7.26 -20.98
N VAL A 188 13.45 7.64 -19.90
CA VAL A 188 13.84 6.78 -18.78
C VAL A 188 13.44 7.46 -17.50
N MET A 189 12.72 6.75 -16.62
CA MET A 189 12.25 7.24 -15.34
C MET A 189 13.38 7.31 -14.31
N GLU A 190 13.19 8.18 -13.31
CA GLU A 190 13.99 8.16 -12.09
C GLU A 190 13.73 6.87 -11.30
N SER A 191 14.73 6.41 -10.56
CA SER A 191 14.55 5.28 -9.65
C SER A 191 13.69 5.68 -8.46
N LYS A 192 12.59 4.95 -8.24
CA LYS A 192 11.68 5.10 -7.10
C LYS A 192 11.76 3.91 -6.13
N GLY A 193 12.47 2.84 -6.54
CA GLY A 193 12.63 1.64 -5.74
C GLY A 193 11.38 0.76 -5.65
N ASP A 194 11.27 0.02 -4.54
CA ASP A 194 10.17 -0.90 -4.29
C ASP A 194 9.04 -0.23 -3.49
N MET A 195 7.82 -0.36 -3.97
CA MET A 195 6.61 0.06 -3.27
C MET A 195 5.78 -1.17 -2.88
N VAL A 196 5.73 -1.49 -1.58
CA VAL A 196 4.95 -2.64 -1.02
C VAL A 196 5.19 -3.94 -1.79
N GLY A 197 6.45 -4.22 -2.18
CA GLY A 197 6.79 -5.43 -2.94
C GLY A 197 6.52 -5.33 -4.45
N ILE A 198 6.17 -4.16 -4.96
CA ILE A 198 6.09 -3.85 -6.39
C ILE A 198 7.34 -3.07 -6.75
N ASP A 199 8.21 -3.65 -7.57
CA ASP A 199 9.41 -3.00 -8.09
C ASP A 199 8.98 -1.99 -9.17
N LEU A 200 8.99 -0.69 -8.82
CA LEU A 200 8.60 0.39 -9.73
C LEU A 200 9.69 0.70 -10.75
N ASP A 201 10.91 0.25 -10.51
CA ASP A 201 12.04 0.45 -11.42
C ASP A 201 12.12 -0.62 -12.51
N ASP A 202 11.53 -1.81 -12.25
CA ASP A 202 11.50 -2.93 -13.21
C ASP A 202 10.19 -2.93 -14.03
N THR A 203 9.92 -1.82 -14.66
CA THR A 203 8.66 -1.53 -15.35
C THR A 203 8.88 -0.86 -16.69
N VAL A 204 7.85 -0.92 -17.55
CA VAL A 204 7.78 -0.13 -18.78
C VAL A 204 6.45 0.58 -18.85
N TYR A 205 6.47 1.84 -19.25
CA TYR A 205 5.29 2.68 -19.42
C TYR A 205 4.99 2.85 -20.91
N ILE A 206 3.75 2.56 -21.32
CA ILE A 206 3.26 2.72 -22.70
C ILE A 206 1.91 3.46 -22.65
N PRO A 207 1.43 4.02 -23.78
CA PRO A 207 0.12 4.64 -23.83
C PRO A 207 -1.03 3.66 -23.52
N ALA A 208 -2.05 4.12 -22.78
CA ALA A 208 -3.18 3.29 -22.32
C ALA A 208 -3.88 2.52 -23.45
N ALA A 209 -4.12 3.16 -24.63
CA ALA A 209 -4.70 2.48 -25.78
C ALA A 209 -3.86 1.27 -26.25
N ARG A 210 -2.53 1.41 -26.23
CA ARG A 210 -1.63 0.31 -26.60
C ARG A 210 -1.65 -0.82 -25.59
N GLY A 211 -1.88 -0.50 -24.30
CA GLY A 211 -2.08 -1.52 -23.28
C GLY A 211 -3.38 -2.30 -23.44
N LEU A 212 -4.46 -1.64 -23.80
CA LEU A 212 -5.73 -2.31 -24.12
C LEU A 212 -5.55 -3.32 -25.27
N GLU A 213 -4.85 -2.91 -26.34
CA GLU A 213 -4.53 -3.78 -27.48
C GLU A 213 -3.58 -4.93 -27.06
N LEU A 214 -2.50 -4.61 -26.33
CA LEU A 214 -1.47 -5.57 -25.91
C LEU A 214 -2.04 -6.71 -25.06
N PHE A 215 -2.92 -6.35 -24.12
CA PHE A 215 -3.52 -7.29 -23.17
C PHE A 215 -4.90 -7.81 -23.63
N ASN A 216 -5.36 -7.42 -24.82
CA ASN A 216 -6.70 -7.75 -25.36
C ASN A 216 -7.80 -7.46 -24.34
N ARG A 217 -7.77 -6.28 -23.70
CA ARG A 217 -8.76 -5.84 -22.74
C ARG A 217 -9.76 -4.87 -23.35
N GLN A 218 -11.01 -4.99 -22.94
CA GLN A 218 -12.09 -4.10 -23.39
C GLN A 218 -12.25 -2.85 -22.55
N GLY A 219 -11.58 -2.79 -21.38
CA GLY A 219 -11.69 -1.65 -20.49
C GLY A 219 -10.46 -1.45 -19.61
N LEU A 220 -10.42 -0.27 -19.03
CA LEU A 220 -9.42 0.18 -18.07
C LEU A 220 -9.56 -0.58 -16.76
N ILE A 221 -8.44 -0.74 -16.06
CA ILE A 221 -8.43 -1.25 -14.68
C ILE A 221 -8.92 -0.16 -13.74
N GLU A 222 -8.49 1.09 -14.00
CA GLU A 222 -8.83 2.25 -13.21
C GLU A 222 -8.61 3.53 -14.00
N ILE A 223 -9.19 4.62 -13.51
CA ILE A 223 -8.90 5.99 -13.94
C ILE A 223 -8.55 6.79 -12.69
N ASP A 224 -7.31 7.28 -12.62
CA ASP A 224 -6.93 8.22 -11.58
C ASP A 224 -7.24 9.63 -12.03
N VAL A 225 -7.94 10.37 -11.19
CA VAL A 225 -8.36 11.74 -11.46
C VAL A 225 -7.55 12.68 -10.57
N LEU A 226 -6.65 13.43 -11.19
CA LEU A 226 -5.89 14.48 -10.52
C LEU A 226 -6.75 15.74 -10.42
N TYR A 227 -6.90 16.26 -9.22
CA TYR A 227 -7.66 17.48 -8.96
C TYR A 227 -6.80 18.61 -8.37
N ALA A 228 -7.29 19.85 -8.48
CA ALA A 228 -6.57 21.03 -8.02
C ALA A 228 -6.36 21.01 -6.50
N GLU A 229 -5.17 21.38 -6.06
CA GLU A 229 -4.82 21.47 -4.64
C GLU A 229 -5.75 22.44 -3.91
N GLY A 230 -6.26 22.01 -2.75
CA GLY A 230 -7.22 22.79 -1.95
C GLY A 230 -8.68 22.70 -2.43
N ALA A 231 -8.97 21.99 -3.53
CA ALA A 231 -10.36 21.80 -3.97
C ALA A 231 -11.15 20.89 -2.99
N PRO A 232 -12.46 21.14 -2.80
CA PRO A 232 -13.30 20.28 -1.98
C PRO A 232 -13.45 18.90 -2.64
N VAL A 233 -12.93 17.86 -2.00
CA VAL A 233 -12.93 16.49 -2.54
C VAL A 233 -14.34 16.00 -2.84
N ASP A 234 -15.32 16.38 -2.01
CA ASP A 234 -16.72 15.98 -2.19
C ASP A 234 -17.32 16.55 -3.49
N GLU A 235 -16.93 17.74 -3.91
CA GLU A 235 -17.37 18.34 -5.17
C GLU A 235 -16.75 17.59 -6.36
N VAL A 236 -15.47 17.22 -6.27
CA VAL A 236 -14.78 16.42 -7.27
C VAL A 236 -15.44 15.06 -7.42
N VAL A 237 -15.63 14.35 -6.31
CA VAL A 237 -16.31 13.03 -6.27
C VAL A 237 -17.73 13.14 -6.80
N GLY A 238 -18.48 14.16 -6.41
CA GLY A 238 -19.84 14.43 -6.90
C GLY A 238 -19.88 14.70 -8.41
N GLY A 239 -18.87 15.42 -8.93
CA GLY A 239 -18.67 15.66 -10.37
C GLY A 239 -18.38 14.39 -11.15
N ILE A 240 -17.43 13.58 -10.68
CA ILE A 240 -17.07 12.28 -11.25
C ILE A 240 -18.29 11.36 -11.32
N LYS A 241 -18.99 11.18 -10.19
CA LYS A 241 -20.20 10.32 -10.11
C LYS A 241 -21.29 10.77 -11.08
N ARG A 242 -21.55 12.07 -11.18
CA ARG A 242 -22.57 12.61 -12.08
C ARG A 242 -22.25 12.34 -13.54
N ILE A 243 -20.98 12.55 -13.96
CA ILE A 243 -20.55 12.35 -15.34
C ILE A 243 -20.63 10.87 -15.71
N LEU A 244 -20.05 9.99 -14.88
CA LEU A 244 -20.04 8.56 -15.18
C LEU A 244 -21.44 7.94 -15.10
N ALA A 245 -22.24 8.29 -14.10
CA ALA A 245 -23.64 7.80 -14.00
C ALA A 245 -24.48 8.23 -15.21
N ALA A 246 -24.29 9.46 -15.72
CA ALA A 246 -24.97 9.90 -16.94
C ALA A 246 -24.53 9.12 -18.18
N ARG A 247 -23.26 8.71 -18.28
CA ARG A 247 -22.70 7.95 -19.40
C ARG A 247 -23.03 6.46 -19.33
N HIS A 248 -23.00 5.89 -18.14
CA HIS A 248 -23.23 4.45 -17.91
C HIS A 248 -24.71 4.12 -17.70
N GLY A 249 -25.53 5.10 -17.31
CA GLY A 249 -26.94 4.91 -16.96
C GLY A 249 -27.16 4.37 -15.54
N ALA A 250 -26.08 4.01 -14.83
CA ALA A 250 -26.08 3.52 -13.47
C ALA A 250 -24.74 3.80 -12.79
N GLU A 251 -24.70 3.76 -11.45
CA GLU A 251 -23.43 3.73 -10.70
C GLU A 251 -22.87 2.29 -10.68
N ASP A 252 -22.18 1.88 -11.73
CA ASP A 252 -21.50 0.60 -11.88
C ASP A 252 -19.98 0.70 -11.69
N PHE A 253 -19.54 1.72 -11.01
CA PHE A 253 -18.16 2.03 -10.68
C PHE A 253 -18.01 2.40 -9.20
N THR A 254 -16.80 2.34 -8.70
CA THR A 254 -16.44 2.78 -7.34
C THR A 254 -15.48 3.96 -7.43
N VAL A 255 -15.72 4.97 -6.60
CA VAL A 255 -14.84 6.14 -6.46
C VAL A 255 -14.21 6.08 -5.09
N VAL A 256 -12.89 6.01 -5.03
CA VAL A 256 -12.10 5.90 -3.80
C VAL A 256 -11.21 7.12 -3.67
N THR A 257 -11.36 7.84 -2.57
CA THR A 257 -10.46 8.95 -2.23
C THR A 257 -9.26 8.44 -1.45
N GLN A 258 -8.16 9.17 -1.49
CA GLN A 258 -6.98 8.84 -0.67
C GLN A 258 -7.30 8.88 0.83
N GLN A 259 -8.22 9.76 1.26
CA GLN A 259 -8.65 9.79 2.65
C GLN A 259 -9.35 8.49 3.04
N GLN A 260 -10.29 8.00 2.22
CA GLN A 260 -10.95 6.72 2.47
C GLN A 260 -9.96 5.54 2.50
N MET A 261 -8.95 5.56 1.63
CA MET A 261 -7.91 4.52 1.65
C MET A 261 -7.09 4.56 2.95
N ARG A 262 -6.71 5.75 3.42
CA ARG A 262 -6.03 5.91 4.73
C ARG A 262 -6.91 5.44 5.89
N ASP A 263 -8.21 5.78 5.88
CA ASP A 263 -9.15 5.40 6.93
C ASP A 263 -9.34 3.87 7.00
N VAL A 264 -9.38 3.20 5.84
CA VAL A 264 -9.44 1.74 5.75
C VAL A 264 -8.17 1.10 6.32
N LEU A 265 -7.00 1.58 5.92
CA LEU A 265 -5.73 1.06 6.43
C LEU A 265 -5.57 1.32 7.93
N GLY A 266 -5.95 2.52 8.40
CA GLY A 266 -5.98 2.86 9.81
C GLY A 266 -6.88 1.91 10.60
N SER A 267 -8.07 1.62 10.10
CA SER A 267 -8.99 0.68 10.75
C SER A 267 -8.43 -0.74 10.87
N ILE A 268 -7.68 -1.20 9.86
CA ILE A 268 -7.02 -2.52 9.91
C ILE A 268 -5.95 -2.53 11.01
N VAL A 269 -5.13 -1.49 11.09
CA VAL A 269 -4.11 -1.34 12.14
C VAL A 269 -4.74 -1.28 13.52
N ASP A 270 -5.84 -0.55 13.69
CA ASP A 270 -6.58 -0.46 14.96
C ASP A 270 -7.13 -1.81 15.41
N VAL A 271 -7.71 -2.59 14.50
CA VAL A 271 -8.22 -3.95 14.81
C VAL A 271 -7.07 -4.88 15.20
N LEU A 272 -5.95 -4.83 14.49
CA LEU A 272 -4.77 -5.63 14.85
C LEU A 272 -4.21 -5.22 16.22
N THR A 273 -4.12 -3.91 16.47
CA THR A 273 -3.65 -3.37 17.76
C THR A 273 -4.57 -3.79 18.91
N LEU A 274 -5.89 -3.70 18.73
CA LEU A 274 -6.86 -4.16 19.72
C LEU A 274 -6.73 -5.68 20.00
N GLY A 275 -6.55 -6.48 18.96
CA GLY A 275 -6.37 -7.93 19.08
C GLY A 275 -5.16 -8.29 19.94
N VAL A 276 -4.03 -7.61 19.74
CA VAL A 276 -2.82 -7.90 20.52
C VAL A 276 -2.87 -7.26 21.92
N ALA A 277 -3.48 -6.10 22.07
CA ALA A 277 -3.74 -5.54 23.39
C ALA A 277 -4.59 -6.49 24.26
N ALA A 278 -5.58 -7.14 23.66
CA ALA A 278 -6.37 -8.17 24.32
C ALA A 278 -5.53 -9.40 24.72
N LEU A 279 -4.67 -9.90 23.82
CA LEU A 279 -3.75 -11.02 24.12
C LEU A 279 -2.74 -10.64 25.21
N GLY A 280 -2.18 -9.43 25.16
CA GLY A 280 -1.30 -8.91 26.21
C GLY A 280 -2.01 -8.77 27.56
N GLY A 281 -3.25 -8.30 27.55
CA GLY A 281 -4.10 -8.20 28.73
C GLY A 281 -4.39 -9.57 29.36
N ILE A 282 -4.70 -10.59 28.56
CA ILE A 282 -4.86 -11.97 29.02
C ILE A 282 -3.57 -12.51 29.66
N SER A 283 -2.43 -12.28 29.01
CA SER A 283 -1.12 -12.71 29.53
C SER A 283 -0.80 -12.05 30.88
N LEU A 284 -1.11 -10.75 31.04
CA LEU A 284 -0.95 -10.04 32.29
C LEU A 284 -1.89 -10.57 33.39
N LEU A 285 -3.14 -10.90 33.06
CA LEU A 285 -4.11 -11.51 33.98
C LEU A 285 -3.63 -12.88 34.47
N VAL A 286 -3.16 -13.72 33.55
CA VAL A 286 -2.60 -15.05 33.91
C VAL A 286 -1.37 -14.90 34.80
N GLY A 287 -0.46 -13.97 34.47
CA GLY A 287 0.69 -13.65 35.31
C GLY A 287 0.28 -13.13 36.70
N GLY A 288 -0.72 -12.25 36.76
CA GLY A 288 -1.27 -11.71 38.02
C GLY A 288 -1.90 -12.78 38.91
N VAL A 289 -2.71 -13.70 38.32
CA VAL A 289 -3.27 -14.84 39.04
C VAL A 289 -2.15 -15.77 39.55
N GLY A 290 -1.11 -15.97 38.74
CA GLY A 290 0.09 -16.74 39.17
C GLY A 290 0.75 -16.11 40.40
N ILE A 291 1.00 -14.78 40.38
CA ILE A 291 1.57 -14.06 41.51
C ILE A 291 0.66 -14.17 42.75
N PHE A 292 -0.64 -13.92 42.58
CA PHE A 292 -1.60 -14.03 43.69
C PHE A 292 -1.63 -15.40 44.32
N THR A 293 -1.63 -16.46 43.52
CA THR A 293 -1.58 -17.85 44.02
C THR A 293 -0.31 -18.11 44.80
N ILE A 294 0.84 -17.65 44.32
CA ILE A 294 2.14 -17.80 44.96
C ILE A 294 2.15 -17.07 46.32
N MET A 295 1.70 -15.83 46.36
CA MET A 295 1.63 -15.06 47.60
C MET A 295 0.70 -15.71 48.63
N THR A 296 -0.44 -16.25 48.20
CA THR A 296 -1.38 -16.92 49.09
C THR A 296 -0.79 -18.20 49.72
N ILE A 297 -0.04 -18.99 48.91
CA ILE A 297 0.65 -20.18 49.41
C ILE A 297 1.75 -19.78 50.41
N ALA A 298 2.58 -18.78 50.09
CA ALA A 298 3.65 -18.32 50.94
C ALA A 298 3.14 -17.79 52.33
N VAL A 299 2.00 -17.07 52.28
CA VAL A 299 1.35 -16.60 53.53
C VAL A 299 0.84 -17.78 54.38
N ARG A 300 0.20 -18.80 53.76
CA ARG A 300 -0.28 -19.99 54.46
C ARG A 300 0.84 -20.81 55.11
N GLU A 301 1.95 -21.00 54.42
CA GLU A 301 3.13 -21.69 54.95
C GLU A 301 3.70 -20.95 56.17
N ARG A 302 3.79 -19.62 56.12
CA ARG A 302 4.28 -18.80 57.26
C ARG A 302 3.30 -18.76 58.43
N THR A 303 1.98 -18.79 58.16
CA THR A 303 0.97 -18.82 59.27
C THR A 303 0.97 -20.18 59.99
N GLN A 304 1.30 -21.26 59.30
CA GLN A 304 1.45 -22.58 59.95
C GLN A 304 2.72 -22.63 60.83
N GLU A 305 3.83 -22.02 60.41
CA GLU A 305 5.06 -21.91 61.25
C GLU A 305 4.86 -21.07 62.50
N ILE A 306 4.10 -19.95 62.42
CA ILE A 306 3.83 -19.05 63.53
C ILE A 306 2.77 -19.65 64.49
N GLY A 307 1.85 -20.48 63.99
CA GLY A 307 0.81 -21.12 64.84
C GLY A 307 1.30 -22.34 65.62
N LEU A 308 2.56 -22.75 65.42
CA LEU A 308 3.22 -23.85 66.15
C LEU A 308 4.17 -23.36 67.26
N LEU A 309 4.35 -22.04 67.41
CA LEU A 309 5.02 -21.35 68.47
C LEU A 309 4.01 -20.81 69.51
#